data_9dd50f35a588d31a06c6faf39fdad7ae
#
_entry.id   9dd50f35a588d31a06c6faf39fdad7ae
#
_cell.length_a   1.000
_cell.length_b   1.000
_cell.length_c   1.000
_cell.angle_alpha   90.00
_cell.angle_beta   90.00
_cell.angle_gamma   90.00
#
_symmetry.space_group_name_H-M   'P 1'
#
loop_
_entity.id
_entity.type
_entity.pdbx_description
1 polymer ?
#
loop_
_entity_poly.entity_id
_entity_poly.type
_entity_poly.pdbx_seq_one_letter_code
_entity_poly.pdbx_strand_id
1 'polypeptide(L)'
;MSEQSEQATKYVPPTMGERGGGGGEKVERERLDYDNTLATSFDDLDLNENLLRGIYSQGFEKPSIIQQKAILPVLHGHDIIAQAQSGTGKTATFSIGLLNRIDGTRQQTQGLVLAHTRELALQIFNVMSGLSQFLNVNYNLSVGGTMIKDNIDELLQNPHVVIGTPGRVLDMINKKALNTRTLRVLIIDEADEMLSKIFSNQIYDIFRFLPNDIQVGLFSATMTDEFFKLTKCFMRDPVKILVKNEELTLEGIRQYYINLDKSEYKFDTLCDIYAACTISQTIIYCNARRSVDQLTRQLIEANFSVECIHGDMTQEDRNKIMKEFRDGTCRVLISTDLLSRGIDVQQVSLVINFDLPNNIESYIHRIGRSGRFGRKGTAINFLTSYDLKKMEEI
;
A
#
# COMPACT_ATOMS: atom_id res chain seq x y z
N MET A 1 50.67 8.71 4.41
CA MET A 1 49.29 8.80 4.95
C MET A 1 48.39 8.76 3.74
N SER A 2 47.86 7.60 3.46
CA SER A 2 47.15 7.24 2.22
C SER A 2 45.65 7.52 2.40
N GLU A 3 45.13 8.41 1.59
CA GLU A 3 43.67 8.60 1.39
C GLU A 3 43.12 7.38 0.69
N GLN A 4 42.31 6.60 1.39
CA GLN A 4 41.45 5.59 0.75
C GLN A 4 40.12 6.28 0.41
N SER A 5 39.95 6.56 -0.90
CA SER A 5 38.70 6.95 -1.51
C SER A 5 37.75 5.75 -1.51
N GLU A 6 36.66 5.81 -0.72
CA GLU A 6 35.52 4.90 -0.83
C GLU A 6 34.87 5.08 -2.22
N GLN A 7 35.15 4.17 -3.12
CA GLN A 7 34.39 4.00 -4.36
C GLN A 7 33.03 3.38 -4.00
N ALA A 8 31.98 4.18 -4.01
CA ALA A 8 30.61 3.71 -4.02
C ALA A 8 30.39 2.86 -5.27
N THR A 9 30.40 1.55 -5.14
CA THR A 9 30.06 0.60 -6.19
C THR A 9 28.64 0.88 -6.68
N LYS A 10 28.49 1.42 -7.88
CA LYS A 10 27.22 1.53 -8.60
C LYS A 10 26.65 0.10 -8.72
N TYR A 11 25.56 -0.16 -8.00
CA TYR A 11 24.77 -1.38 -8.16
C TYR A 11 24.21 -1.41 -9.57
N VAL A 12 24.65 -2.36 -10.38
CA VAL A 12 24.07 -2.72 -11.68
C VAL A 12 23.16 -3.93 -11.38
N PRO A 13 21.83 -3.82 -11.53
CA PRO A 13 20.96 -4.96 -11.36
C PRO A 13 21.39 -6.07 -12.32
N PRO A 14 21.39 -7.35 -11.90
CA PRO A 14 21.69 -8.44 -12.79
C PRO A 14 20.72 -8.39 -13.97
N THR A 15 21.26 -8.37 -15.19
CA THR A 15 20.47 -8.49 -16.42
C THR A 15 19.73 -9.82 -16.36
N MET A 16 18.44 -9.81 -15.98
CA MET A 16 17.55 -10.91 -16.32
C MET A 16 17.52 -10.92 -17.85
N GLY A 17 18.02 -12.01 -18.45
CA GLY A 17 17.82 -12.25 -19.86
C GLY A 17 16.37 -12.02 -20.19
N GLU A 18 16.10 -11.27 -21.25
CA GLU A 18 14.75 -11.04 -21.77
C GLU A 18 14.00 -12.37 -21.65
N ARG A 19 12.85 -12.40 -20.96
CA ARG A 19 12.01 -13.59 -20.88
C ARG A 19 11.66 -13.96 -22.31
N GLY A 20 12.51 -14.81 -22.91
CA GLY A 20 12.51 -15.16 -24.31
C GLY A 20 11.14 -15.69 -24.70
N GLY A 21 10.62 -15.19 -25.80
CA GLY A 21 9.43 -15.72 -26.45
C GLY A 21 9.63 -17.19 -26.82
N GLY A 22 9.28 -18.09 -25.90
CA GLY A 22 9.07 -19.50 -26.23
C GLY A 22 7.91 -19.54 -27.21
N GLY A 23 8.13 -20.17 -28.40
CA GLY A 23 7.14 -20.35 -29.44
C GLY A 23 5.96 -21.23 -29.01
N GLY A 24 5.03 -20.63 -28.27
CA GLY A 24 3.65 -21.06 -28.09
C GLY A 24 2.82 -20.15 -28.98
N GLU A 25 1.79 -20.69 -29.63
CA GLU A 25 0.85 -19.96 -30.46
C GLU A 25 0.51 -18.61 -29.79
N LYS A 26 0.81 -17.51 -30.50
CA LYS A 26 0.36 -16.18 -30.11
C LYS A 26 -1.16 -16.23 -30.17
N VAL A 27 -1.81 -16.46 -29.05
CA VAL A 27 -3.20 -16.07 -28.86
C VAL A 27 -3.15 -14.55 -28.98
N GLU A 28 -3.56 -14.01 -30.13
CA GLU A 28 -3.82 -12.58 -30.31
C GLU A 28 -4.90 -12.24 -29.29
N ARG A 29 -4.48 -11.72 -28.14
CA ARG A 29 -5.41 -11.13 -27.19
C ARG A 29 -5.86 -9.84 -27.84
N GLU A 30 -7.13 -9.78 -28.25
CA GLU A 30 -7.74 -8.56 -28.72
C GLU A 30 -7.39 -7.43 -27.74
N ARG A 31 -6.75 -6.38 -28.23
CA ARG A 31 -6.54 -5.14 -27.45
C ARG A 31 -7.91 -4.46 -27.34
N LEU A 32 -8.69 -4.86 -26.36
CA LEU A 32 -9.86 -4.09 -25.96
C LEU A 32 -9.38 -2.69 -25.55
N ASP A 33 -10.07 -1.68 -26.07
CA ASP A 33 -9.80 -0.29 -25.69
C ASP A 33 -10.36 -0.04 -24.28
N TYR A 34 -9.58 -0.43 -23.28
CA TYR A 34 -9.96 -0.28 -21.85
C TYR A 34 -10.15 1.17 -21.42
N ASP A 35 -9.66 2.15 -22.21
CA ASP A 35 -9.86 3.58 -21.91
C ASP A 35 -11.30 4.03 -22.16
N ASN A 36 -12.00 3.37 -23.07
CA ASN A 36 -13.37 3.71 -23.47
C ASN A 36 -14.46 2.78 -22.89
N THR A 37 -14.07 1.66 -22.28
CA THR A 37 -15.03 0.70 -21.70
C THR A 37 -15.17 0.96 -20.19
N LEU A 38 -16.07 1.87 -19.81
CA LEU A 38 -16.37 2.16 -18.41
C LEU A 38 -17.56 1.31 -17.95
N ALA A 39 -17.31 0.37 -17.03
CA ALA A 39 -18.39 -0.34 -16.34
C ALA A 39 -19.09 0.61 -15.37
N THR A 40 -20.38 0.85 -15.57
CA THR A 40 -21.16 1.77 -14.70
C THR A 40 -21.69 1.08 -13.45
N SER A 41 -21.77 -0.24 -13.47
CA SER A 41 -22.18 -1.11 -12.37
C SER A 41 -21.21 -2.28 -12.23
N PHE A 42 -21.16 -2.90 -11.05
CA PHE A 42 -20.45 -4.17 -10.87
C PHE A 42 -21.11 -5.32 -11.65
N ASP A 43 -22.39 -5.23 -11.93
CA ASP A 43 -23.12 -6.20 -12.77
C ASP A 43 -22.63 -6.23 -14.22
N ASP A 44 -22.01 -5.14 -14.70
CA ASP A 44 -21.46 -5.03 -16.06
C ASP A 44 -20.10 -5.75 -16.22
N LEU A 45 -19.51 -6.28 -15.12
CA LEU A 45 -18.12 -6.76 -15.08
C LEU A 45 -17.95 -8.27 -15.28
N ASP A 46 -19.01 -9.01 -15.60
CA ASP A 46 -19.00 -10.49 -15.74
C ASP A 46 -18.36 -11.22 -14.54
N LEU A 47 -18.74 -10.81 -13.32
CA LEU A 47 -18.24 -11.36 -12.08
C LEU A 47 -19.01 -12.61 -11.65
N ASN A 48 -18.34 -13.52 -10.94
CA ASN A 48 -19.00 -14.63 -10.27
C ASN A 48 -20.12 -14.11 -9.34
N GLU A 49 -21.32 -14.72 -9.41
CA GLU A 49 -22.49 -14.29 -8.62
C GLU A 49 -22.23 -14.22 -7.11
N ASN A 50 -21.49 -15.17 -6.55
CA ASN A 50 -21.14 -15.17 -5.14
C ASN A 50 -20.15 -14.05 -4.79
N LEU A 51 -19.24 -13.69 -5.72
CA LEU A 51 -18.36 -12.54 -5.54
C LEU A 51 -19.17 -11.24 -5.61
N LEU A 52 -20.07 -11.11 -6.57
CA LEU A 52 -20.95 -9.96 -6.71
C LEU A 52 -21.80 -9.75 -5.45
N ARG A 53 -22.36 -10.83 -4.91
CA ARG A 53 -23.05 -10.81 -3.62
C ARG A 53 -22.14 -10.34 -2.47
N GLY A 54 -20.87 -10.76 -2.46
CA GLY A 54 -19.86 -10.31 -1.50
C GLY A 54 -19.61 -8.82 -1.61
N ILE A 55 -19.45 -8.28 -2.83
CA ILE A 55 -19.24 -6.87 -3.10
C ILE A 55 -20.39 -6.02 -2.53
N TYR A 56 -21.63 -6.36 -2.85
CA TYR A 56 -22.78 -5.61 -2.35
C TYR A 56 -22.96 -5.73 -0.83
N SER A 57 -22.65 -6.89 -0.23
CA SER A 57 -22.72 -7.08 1.22
C SER A 57 -21.72 -6.22 2.00
N GLN A 58 -20.61 -5.83 1.35
CA GLN A 58 -19.60 -4.90 1.91
C GLN A 58 -19.96 -3.43 1.68
N GLY A 59 -21.14 -3.13 1.14
CA GLY A 59 -21.64 -1.77 0.93
C GLY A 59 -21.07 -1.06 -0.30
N PHE A 60 -20.48 -1.79 -1.24
CA PHE A 60 -20.09 -1.21 -2.53
C PHE A 60 -21.34 -1.10 -3.42
N GLU A 61 -21.74 0.12 -3.76
CA GLU A 61 -22.92 0.36 -4.62
C GLU A 61 -22.55 0.54 -6.08
N LYS A 62 -21.52 1.32 -6.34
CA LYS A 62 -21.02 1.64 -7.68
C LYS A 62 -19.51 1.58 -7.75
N PRO A 63 -18.94 1.10 -8.84
CA PRO A 63 -17.49 1.08 -9.01
C PRO A 63 -16.92 2.50 -9.12
N SER A 64 -15.82 2.75 -8.40
CA SER A 64 -15.02 3.96 -8.56
C SER A 64 -14.31 3.99 -9.92
N ILE A 65 -13.75 5.14 -10.33
CA ILE A 65 -13.08 5.29 -11.63
C ILE A 65 -11.97 4.24 -11.82
N ILE A 66 -11.15 4.01 -10.79
CA ILE A 66 -10.09 2.99 -10.87
C ILE A 66 -10.67 1.58 -10.98
N GLN A 67 -11.78 1.30 -10.31
CA GLN A 67 -12.47 0.00 -10.39
C GLN A 67 -13.08 -0.22 -11.78
N GLN A 68 -13.73 0.79 -12.36
CA GLN A 68 -14.29 0.74 -13.70
C GLN A 68 -13.25 0.42 -14.77
N LYS A 69 -12.04 0.98 -14.65
CA LYS A 69 -10.98 0.84 -15.65
C LYS A 69 -10.10 -0.40 -15.41
N ALA A 70 -9.85 -0.78 -14.14
CA ALA A 70 -8.81 -1.73 -13.80
C ALA A 70 -9.31 -3.15 -13.51
N ILE A 71 -10.57 -3.35 -13.15
CA ILE A 71 -11.07 -4.70 -12.85
C ILE A 71 -11.05 -5.57 -14.12
N LEU A 72 -11.58 -5.10 -15.23
CA LEU A 72 -11.64 -5.86 -16.49
C LEU A 72 -10.28 -6.35 -17.00
N PRO A 73 -9.22 -5.52 -17.09
CA PRO A 73 -7.89 -6.00 -17.47
C PRO A 73 -7.36 -7.09 -16.55
N VAL A 74 -7.61 -6.99 -15.22
CA VAL A 74 -7.22 -8.03 -14.28
C VAL A 74 -7.97 -9.33 -14.54
N LEU A 75 -9.29 -9.27 -14.79
CA LEU A 75 -10.11 -10.44 -15.13
C LEU A 75 -9.62 -11.14 -16.41
N HIS A 76 -9.25 -10.38 -17.43
CA HIS A 76 -8.76 -10.91 -18.70
C HIS A 76 -7.31 -11.41 -18.64
N GLY A 77 -6.64 -11.32 -17.50
CA GLY A 77 -5.29 -11.87 -17.30
C GLY A 77 -4.17 -11.02 -17.88
N HIS A 78 -4.41 -9.75 -18.15
CA HIS A 78 -3.36 -8.82 -18.55
C HIS A 78 -2.52 -8.40 -17.36
N ASP A 79 -1.22 -8.18 -17.59
CA ASP A 79 -0.41 -7.46 -16.65
C ASP A 79 -0.92 -6.02 -16.57
N ILE A 80 -0.95 -5.44 -15.37
CA ILE A 80 -1.53 -4.11 -15.15
C ILE A 80 -0.63 -3.23 -14.30
N ILE A 81 -0.51 -1.97 -14.69
CA ILE A 81 0.06 -0.89 -13.87
C ILE A 81 -1.05 0.12 -13.62
N ALA A 82 -1.53 0.21 -12.38
CA ALA A 82 -2.65 1.04 -12.01
C ALA A 82 -2.22 2.14 -11.02
N GLN A 83 -2.32 3.40 -11.44
CA GLN A 83 -2.09 4.57 -10.60
C GLN A 83 -3.42 5.14 -10.13
N ALA A 84 -3.59 5.22 -8.82
CA ALA A 84 -4.72 5.90 -8.21
C ALA A 84 -4.39 6.34 -6.79
N GLN A 85 -4.98 7.43 -6.34
CA GLN A 85 -4.79 7.93 -4.98
C GLN A 85 -5.16 6.90 -3.90
N SER A 86 -4.64 7.12 -2.71
CA SER A 86 -5.05 6.36 -1.52
C SER A 86 -6.53 6.64 -1.21
N GLY A 87 -7.30 5.60 -0.90
CA GLY A 87 -8.73 5.74 -0.59
C GLY A 87 -9.68 5.74 -1.81
N THR A 88 -9.17 5.59 -3.04
CA THR A 88 -10.00 5.52 -4.26
C THR A 88 -10.54 4.13 -4.56
N GLY A 89 -10.13 3.11 -3.78
CA GLY A 89 -10.62 1.74 -3.95
C GLY A 89 -9.64 0.78 -4.63
N LYS A 90 -8.33 1.10 -4.73
CA LYS A 90 -7.30 0.20 -5.29
C LYS A 90 -7.36 -1.22 -4.71
N THR A 91 -7.43 -1.33 -3.38
CA THR A 91 -7.47 -2.64 -2.69
C THR A 91 -8.65 -3.48 -3.14
N ALA A 92 -9.85 -2.90 -3.23
CA ALA A 92 -11.02 -3.60 -3.72
C ALA A 92 -10.87 -3.95 -5.21
N THR A 93 -10.26 -3.08 -6.04
CA THR A 93 -10.03 -3.32 -7.46
C THR A 93 -9.27 -4.62 -7.71
N PHE A 94 -8.07 -4.74 -7.14
CA PHE A 94 -7.26 -5.94 -7.36
C PHE A 94 -7.82 -7.16 -6.63
N SER A 95 -8.47 -6.96 -5.48
CA SER A 95 -9.12 -8.05 -4.74
C SER A 95 -10.25 -8.67 -5.54
N ILE A 96 -11.14 -7.88 -6.11
CA ILE A 96 -12.23 -8.35 -6.98
C ILE A 96 -11.66 -9.09 -8.19
N GLY A 97 -10.70 -8.49 -8.89
CA GLY A 97 -10.09 -9.10 -10.06
C GLY A 97 -9.39 -10.42 -9.75
N LEU A 98 -8.62 -10.49 -8.65
CA LEU A 98 -7.95 -11.70 -8.23
C LEU A 98 -8.95 -12.77 -7.79
N LEU A 99 -9.92 -12.43 -6.93
CA LEU A 99 -10.91 -13.38 -6.40
C LEU A 99 -11.75 -14.02 -7.49
N ASN A 100 -12.13 -13.28 -8.53
CA ASN A 100 -12.88 -13.82 -9.65
C ASN A 100 -12.07 -14.85 -10.48
N ARG A 101 -10.75 -14.83 -10.38
CA ARG A 101 -9.84 -15.78 -11.06
C ARG A 101 -9.46 -16.99 -10.22
N ILE A 102 -9.83 -17.04 -8.94
CA ILE A 102 -9.56 -18.16 -8.05
C ILE A 102 -10.55 -19.29 -8.33
N ASP A 103 -10.01 -20.48 -8.55
CA ASP A 103 -10.78 -21.72 -8.61
C ASP A 103 -10.83 -22.35 -7.20
N GLY A 104 -11.91 -22.09 -6.47
CA GLY A 104 -12.12 -22.59 -5.10
C GLY A 104 -12.28 -24.11 -4.99
N THR A 105 -12.33 -24.85 -6.11
CA THR A 105 -12.36 -26.33 -6.13
C THR A 105 -10.97 -26.95 -6.06
N ARG A 106 -9.92 -26.16 -6.36
CA ARG A 106 -8.54 -26.62 -6.39
C ARG A 106 -7.81 -26.19 -5.12
N GLN A 107 -7.53 -27.12 -4.23
CA GLN A 107 -6.78 -26.88 -2.99
C GLN A 107 -5.29 -26.61 -3.30
N GLN A 108 -5.01 -25.44 -3.85
CA GLN A 108 -3.66 -24.99 -4.21
C GLN A 108 -3.56 -23.46 -4.17
N THR A 109 -2.37 -22.96 -3.90
CA THR A 109 -2.13 -21.50 -3.87
C THR A 109 -2.10 -20.93 -5.30
N GLN A 110 -3.03 -20.04 -5.61
CA GLN A 110 -3.24 -19.47 -6.94
C GLN A 110 -2.94 -17.97 -6.99
N GLY A 111 -3.08 -17.25 -5.86
CA GLY A 111 -2.84 -15.82 -5.75
C GLY A 111 -1.78 -15.50 -4.70
N LEU A 112 -0.92 -14.52 -5.03
CA LEU A 112 0.04 -13.93 -4.10
C LEU A 112 -0.14 -12.40 -4.09
N VAL A 113 -0.33 -11.83 -2.90
CA VAL A 113 -0.43 -10.38 -2.71
C VAL A 113 0.68 -9.92 -1.79
N LEU A 114 1.48 -8.97 -2.26
CA LEU A 114 2.59 -8.40 -1.51
C LEU A 114 2.28 -6.99 -1.05
N ALA A 115 2.55 -6.71 0.23
CA ALA A 115 2.43 -5.42 0.87
C ALA A 115 3.70 -5.09 1.65
N HIS A 116 4.10 -3.81 1.68
CA HIS A 116 5.36 -3.41 2.32
C HIS A 116 5.32 -3.44 3.85
N THR A 117 4.12 -3.42 4.46
CA THR A 117 3.92 -3.49 5.92
C THR A 117 2.94 -4.59 6.30
N ARG A 118 3.01 -5.03 7.57
CA ARG A 118 2.08 -6.02 8.15
C ARG A 118 0.67 -5.47 8.26
N GLU A 119 0.56 -4.20 8.62
CA GLU A 119 -0.69 -3.48 8.78
C GLU A 119 -1.45 -3.41 7.45
N LEU A 120 -0.75 -3.10 6.36
CA LEU A 120 -1.34 -3.12 5.02
C LEU A 120 -1.73 -4.54 4.60
N ALA A 121 -0.87 -5.54 4.84
CA ALA A 121 -1.18 -6.93 4.54
C ALA A 121 -2.45 -7.42 5.28
N LEU A 122 -2.58 -7.07 6.57
CA LEU A 122 -3.77 -7.38 7.37
C LEU A 122 -5.01 -6.66 6.84
N GLN A 123 -4.89 -5.41 6.43
CA GLN A 123 -6.00 -4.66 5.84
C GLN A 123 -6.46 -5.30 4.51
N ILE A 124 -5.52 -5.67 3.64
CA ILE A 124 -5.83 -6.38 2.40
C ILE A 124 -6.54 -7.70 2.69
N PHE A 125 -6.04 -8.47 3.67
CA PHE A 125 -6.68 -9.71 4.12
C PHE A 125 -8.13 -9.47 4.54
N ASN A 126 -8.40 -8.45 5.36
CA ASN A 126 -9.75 -8.14 5.83
C ASN A 126 -10.69 -7.76 4.66
N VAL A 127 -10.21 -6.95 3.71
CA VAL A 127 -10.98 -6.59 2.51
C VAL A 127 -11.28 -7.82 1.66
N MET A 128 -10.27 -8.65 1.38
CA MET A 128 -10.45 -9.85 0.57
C MET A 128 -11.37 -10.87 1.25
N SER A 129 -11.22 -11.09 2.55
CA SER A 129 -12.11 -11.96 3.34
C SER A 129 -13.56 -11.49 3.33
N GLY A 130 -13.77 -10.18 3.46
CA GLY A 130 -15.12 -9.58 3.38
C GLY A 130 -15.75 -9.79 2.00
N LEU A 131 -15.00 -9.53 0.92
CA LEU A 131 -15.48 -9.70 -0.45
C LEU A 131 -15.76 -11.18 -0.80
N SER A 132 -15.00 -12.10 -0.23
CA SER A 132 -15.09 -13.54 -0.55
C SER A 132 -15.99 -14.35 0.39
N GLN A 133 -16.78 -13.70 1.26
CA GLN A 133 -17.58 -14.41 2.28
C GLN A 133 -18.56 -15.46 1.73
N PHE A 134 -18.92 -15.38 0.45
CA PHE A 134 -19.76 -16.37 -0.24
C PHE A 134 -18.98 -17.26 -1.21
N LEU A 135 -17.65 -17.14 -1.24
CA LEU A 135 -16.74 -17.97 -2.04
C LEU A 135 -16.04 -19.00 -1.15
N ASN A 136 -15.66 -20.13 -1.74
CA ASN A 136 -14.81 -21.11 -1.06
C ASN A 136 -13.33 -20.74 -1.27
N VAL A 137 -12.85 -19.72 -0.53
CA VAL A 137 -11.47 -19.24 -0.63
C VAL A 137 -10.82 -19.21 0.75
N ASN A 138 -9.68 -19.90 0.87
CA ASN A 138 -8.85 -19.91 2.07
C ASN A 138 -7.63 -19.01 1.89
N TYR A 139 -7.22 -18.35 2.97
CA TYR A 139 -6.13 -17.40 2.99
C TYR A 139 -5.03 -17.82 3.96
N ASN A 140 -3.80 -17.36 3.68
CA ASN A 140 -2.73 -17.31 4.67
C ASN A 140 -2.17 -15.89 4.73
N LEU A 141 -1.88 -15.40 5.94
CA LEU A 141 -1.23 -14.13 6.20
C LEU A 141 0.24 -14.33 6.57
N SER A 142 1.12 -14.24 5.55
CA SER A 142 2.57 -14.42 5.69
C SER A 142 3.28 -13.10 6.04
N VAL A 143 3.29 -12.72 7.33
CA VAL A 143 3.92 -11.47 7.81
C VAL A 143 4.98 -11.74 8.87
N GLY A 144 5.98 -10.86 8.96
CA GLY A 144 7.00 -10.97 9.99
C GLY A 144 6.41 -10.75 11.40
N GLY A 145 7.06 -11.25 12.48
CA GLY A 145 6.61 -11.10 13.86
C GLY A 145 5.57 -12.12 14.33
N THR A 146 5.09 -13.00 13.45
CA THR A 146 4.34 -14.21 13.79
C THR A 146 5.28 -15.41 13.90
N MET A 147 4.88 -16.47 14.59
CA MET A 147 5.70 -17.68 14.68
C MET A 147 5.89 -18.30 13.29
N ILE A 148 7.12 -18.66 12.97
CA ILE A 148 7.47 -19.24 11.66
C ILE A 148 6.79 -20.60 11.48
N LYS A 149 6.72 -21.39 12.58
CA LYS A 149 6.12 -22.73 12.56
C LYS A 149 4.64 -22.68 12.19
N ASP A 150 3.87 -21.80 12.84
CA ASP A 150 2.44 -21.66 12.57
C ASP A 150 2.20 -21.26 11.11
N ASN A 151 3.02 -20.36 10.60
CA ASN A 151 2.92 -19.92 9.20
C ASN A 151 3.24 -21.06 8.21
N ILE A 152 4.21 -21.93 8.53
CA ILE A 152 4.50 -23.14 7.74
C ILE A 152 3.31 -24.10 7.78
N ASP A 153 2.78 -24.39 8.98
CA ASP A 153 1.67 -25.32 9.18
C ASP A 153 0.40 -24.88 8.43
N GLU A 154 0.12 -23.58 8.41
CA GLU A 154 -0.97 -23.00 7.63
C GLU A 154 -0.73 -23.09 6.11
N LEU A 155 0.48 -22.81 5.64
CA LEU A 155 0.83 -22.89 4.20
C LEU A 155 0.77 -24.32 3.66
N LEU A 156 1.08 -25.33 4.48
CA LEU A 156 0.96 -26.73 4.12
C LEU A 156 -0.50 -27.18 3.87
N GLN A 157 -1.49 -26.40 4.34
CA GLN A 157 -2.89 -26.60 4.01
C GLN A 157 -3.27 -26.11 2.61
N ASN A 158 -2.30 -25.59 1.85
CA ASN A 158 -2.47 -25.04 0.50
C ASN A 158 -3.59 -23.99 0.41
N PRO A 159 -3.48 -22.86 1.10
CA PRO A 159 -4.45 -21.76 0.99
C PRO A 159 -4.52 -21.27 -0.46
N HIS A 160 -5.69 -20.80 -0.90
CA HIS A 160 -5.88 -20.32 -2.27
C HIS A 160 -5.13 -19.01 -2.53
N VAL A 161 -5.07 -18.14 -1.52
CA VAL A 161 -4.39 -16.84 -1.61
C VAL A 161 -3.45 -16.65 -0.42
N VAL A 162 -2.22 -16.24 -0.73
CA VAL A 162 -1.24 -15.82 0.28
C VAL A 162 -1.10 -14.29 0.20
N ILE A 163 -1.24 -13.64 1.35
CA ILE A 163 -1.03 -12.19 1.51
C ILE A 163 0.14 -12.03 2.46
N GLY A 164 1.13 -11.21 2.10
CA GLY A 164 2.28 -11.11 2.99
C GLY A 164 3.25 -9.98 2.70
N THR A 165 4.27 -9.90 3.56
CA THR A 165 5.40 -8.99 3.38
C THR A 165 6.56 -9.69 2.69
N PRO A 166 7.35 -8.99 1.84
CA PRO A 166 8.37 -9.61 1.00
C PRO A 166 9.33 -10.54 1.74
N GLY A 167 9.87 -10.09 2.87
CA GLY A 167 10.86 -10.88 3.63
C GLY A 167 10.28 -12.19 4.17
N ARG A 168 9.05 -12.20 4.69
CA ARG A 168 8.43 -13.42 5.20
C ARG A 168 8.01 -14.34 4.05
N VAL A 169 7.47 -13.81 2.98
CA VAL A 169 7.09 -14.59 1.80
C VAL A 169 8.33 -15.27 1.19
N LEU A 170 9.43 -14.55 1.04
CA LEU A 170 10.69 -15.11 0.54
C LEU A 170 11.23 -16.22 1.48
N ASP A 171 11.13 -16.02 2.81
CA ASP A 171 11.51 -17.06 3.79
C ASP A 171 10.66 -18.34 3.64
N MET A 172 9.34 -18.18 3.43
CA MET A 172 8.44 -19.33 3.20
C MET A 172 8.71 -20.04 1.88
N ILE A 173 9.08 -19.32 0.83
CA ILE A 173 9.52 -19.91 -0.45
C ILE A 173 10.83 -20.69 -0.26
N ASN A 174 11.83 -20.08 0.39
CA ASN A 174 13.13 -20.74 0.64
C ASN A 174 13.01 -21.98 1.51
N LYS A 175 12.10 -21.97 2.49
CA LYS A 175 11.77 -23.14 3.33
C LYS A 175 10.89 -24.17 2.61
N LYS A 176 10.49 -23.90 1.35
CA LYS A 176 9.61 -24.75 0.54
C LYS A 176 8.23 -24.98 1.17
N ALA A 177 7.82 -24.11 2.08
CA ALA A 177 6.47 -24.13 2.67
C ALA A 177 5.43 -23.53 1.71
N LEU A 178 5.81 -22.48 0.94
CA LEU A 178 4.98 -21.92 -0.10
C LEU A 178 5.32 -22.51 -1.47
N ASN A 179 4.36 -23.21 -2.08
CA ASN A 179 4.49 -23.73 -3.44
C ASN A 179 4.15 -22.61 -4.46
N THR A 180 5.16 -22.12 -5.16
CA THR A 180 5.00 -21.05 -6.14
C THR A 180 4.57 -21.51 -7.53
N ARG A 181 4.67 -22.83 -7.83
CA ARG A 181 4.41 -23.38 -9.19
C ARG A 181 2.97 -23.26 -9.63
N THR A 182 2.04 -23.16 -8.69
CA THR A 182 0.59 -23.08 -8.95
C THR A 182 0.06 -21.65 -8.95
N LEU A 183 0.93 -20.66 -8.69
CA LEU A 183 0.57 -19.25 -8.69
C LEU A 183 0.23 -18.78 -10.10
N ARG A 184 -0.88 -18.06 -10.21
CA ARG A 184 -1.41 -17.50 -11.46
C ARG A 184 -1.38 -15.98 -11.48
N VAL A 185 -1.53 -15.36 -10.30
CA VAL A 185 -1.62 -13.91 -10.14
C VAL A 185 -0.72 -13.45 -9.01
N LEU A 186 0.12 -12.46 -9.30
CA LEU A 186 0.87 -11.69 -8.32
C LEU A 186 0.33 -10.25 -8.30
N ILE A 187 -0.06 -9.76 -7.15
CA ILE A 187 -0.39 -8.35 -6.91
C ILE A 187 0.65 -7.73 -5.99
N ILE A 188 1.09 -6.54 -6.32
CA ILE A 188 1.97 -5.72 -5.48
C ILE A 188 1.24 -4.40 -5.21
N ASP A 189 0.84 -4.19 -3.96
CA ASP A 189 0.26 -2.91 -3.52
C ASP A 189 1.34 -1.99 -2.99
N GLU A 190 1.13 -0.67 -3.11
CA GLU A 190 2.11 0.40 -2.87
C GLU A 190 3.45 0.09 -3.58
N ALA A 191 3.33 -0.19 -4.90
CA ALA A 191 4.42 -0.75 -5.69
C ALA A 191 5.63 0.21 -5.82
N ASP A 192 5.44 1.51 -5.68
CA ASP A 192 6.52 2.51 -5.60
C ASP A 192 7.47 2.25 -4.42
N GLU A 193 6.92 1.93 -3.25
CA GLU A 193 7.72 1.57 -2.07
C GLU A 193 8.34 0.18 -2.22
N MET A 194 7.56 -0.77 -2.74
CA MET A 194 8.01 -2.16 -2.93
C MET A 194 9.16 -2.30 -3.92
N LEU A 195 9.24 -1.43 -4.91
CA LEU A 195 10.34 -1.38 -5.88
C LEU A 195 11.44 -0.40 -5.47
N SER A 196 11.34 0.23 -4.29
CA SER A 196 12.41 1.04 -3.71
C SER A 196 13.63 0.19 -3.38
N LYS A 197 14.77 0.84 -3.11
CA LYS A 197 16.04 0.17 -2.76
C LYS A 197 15.94 -0.77 -1.55
N ILE A 198 14.96 -0.56 -0.68
CA ILE A 198 14.78 -1.35 0.55
C ILE A 198 14.26 -2.76 0.23
N PHE A 199 13.25 -2.87 -0.64
CA PHE A 199 12.57 -4.13 -0.91
C PHE A 199 12.90 -4.74 -2.27
N SER A 200 13.50 -3.98 -3.19
CA SER A 200 13.74 -4.40 -4.58
C SER A 200 14.45 -5.76 -4.67
N ASN A 201 15.51 -5.99 -3.88
CA ASN A 201 16.20 -7.27 -3.90
C ASN A 201 15.31 -8.45 -3.53
N GLN A 202 14.48 -8.30 -2.48
CA GLN A 202 13.56 -9.36 -2.05
C GLN A 202 12.49 -9.62 -3.11
N ILE A 203 12.00 -8.57 -3.77
CA ILE A 203 11.02 -8.68 -4.86
C ILE A 203 11.64 -9.41 -6.06
N TYR A 204 12.88 -9.06 -6.46
CA TYR A 204 13.59 -9.78 -7.52
C TYR A 204 13.79 -11.25 -7.19
N ASP A 205 14.18 -11.57 -5.96
CA ASP A 205 14.37 -12.95 -5.53
C ASP A 205 13.05 -13.72 -5.56
N ILE A 206 11.93 -13.12 -5.13
CA ILE A 206 10.60 -13.75 -5.23
C ILE A 206 10.27 -14.03 -6.71
N PHE A 207 10.45 -13.05 -7.61
CA PHE A 207 10.16 -13.23 -9.04
C PHE A 207 10.91 -14.42 -9.67
N ARG A 208 12.12 -14.75 -9.21
CA ARG A 208 12.89 -15.90 -9.71
C ARG A 208 12.24 -17.25 -9.44
N PHE A 209 11.36 -17.33 -8.45
CA PHE A 209 10.64 -18.56 -8.09
C PHE A 209 9.24 -18.63 -8.72
N LEU A 210 8.77 -17.57 -9.36
CA LEU A 210 7.43 -17.52 -9.92
C LEU A 210 7.36 -18.14 -11.33
N PRO A 211 6.19 -18.67 -11.73
CA PRO A 211 5.96 -19.13 -13.10
C PRO A 211 6.19 -18.01 -14.12
N ASN A 212 6.69 -18.38 -15.31
CA ASN A 212 6.94 -17.40 -16.37
C ASN A 212 5.67 -16.74 -16.92
N ASP A 213 4.54 -17.41 -16.82
CA ASP A 213 3.24 -16.98 -17.33
C ASP A 213 2.36 -16.30 -16.27
N ILE A 214 2.90 -16.07 -15.07
CA ILE A 214 2.16 -15.38 -14.00
C ILE A 214 1.70 -13.98 -14.46
N GLN A 215 0.46 -13.64 -14.15
CA GLN A 215 -0.06 -12.29 -14.31
C GLN A 215 0.48 -11.40 -13.18
N VAL A 216 0.91 -10.17 -13.49
CA VAL A 216 1.44 -9.21 -12.52
C VAL A 216 0.57 -7.95 -12.51
N GLY A 217 0.07 -7.60 -11.32
CA GLY A 217 -0.63 -6.34 -11.07
C GLY A 217 0.14 -5.45 -10.10
N LEU A 218 0.48 -4.24 -10.55
CA LEU A 218 1.14 -3.21 -9.74
C LEU A 218 0.17 -2.08 -9.46
N PHE A 219 -0.03 -1.79 -8.19
CA PHE A 219 -0.92 -0.71 -7.73
C PHE A 219 -0.12 0.29 -6.90
N SER A 220 -0.20 1.57 -7.24
CA SER A 220 0.53 2.64 -6.54
C SER A 220 -0.24 3.96 -6.60
N ALA A 221 0.08 4.87 -5.69
CA ALA A 221 -0.38 6.26 -5.77
C ALA A 221 0.60 7.11 -6.59
N THR A 222 1.88 6.77 -6.57
CA THR A 222 2.95 7.51 -7.25
C THR A 222 3.69 6.60 -8.22
N MET A 223 4.12 7.14 -9.36
CA MET A 223 4.86 6.38 -10.38
C MET A 223 5.90 7.30 -11.01
N THR A 224 7.17 6.96 -10.84
CA THR A 224 8.31 7.67 -11.40
C THR A 224 8.82 7.01 -12.68
N ASP A 225 9.65 7.72 -13.44
CA ASP A 225 10.31 7.12 -14.62
C ASP A 225 11.21 5.93 -14.25
N GLU A 226 11.80 5.95 -13.05
CA GLU A 226 12.60 4.85 -12.52
C GLU A 226 11.73 3.62 -12.27
N PHE A 227 10.54 3.82 -11.71
CA PHE A 227 9.53 2.77 -11.54
C PHE A 227 9.21 2.07 -12.87
N PHE A 228 8.91 2.84 -13.93
CA PHE A 228 8.62 2.26 -15.24
C PHE A 228 9.82 1.53 -15.88
N LYS A 229 11.05 1.94 -15.60
CA LYS A 229 12.24 1.21 -16.06
C LYS A 229 12.36 -0.14 -15.37
N LEU A 230 12.08 -0.21 -14.07
CA LEU A 230 12.13 -1.45 -13.31
C LEU A 230 11.03 -2.43 -13.73
N THR A 231 9.82 -1.96 -14.00
CA THR A 231 8.68 -2.82 -14.36
C THR A 231 8.89 -3.57 -15.69
N LYS A 232 9.66 -3.00 -16.62
CA LYS A 232 10.01 -3.67 -17.89
C LYS A 232 10.75 -5.00 -17.70
N CYS A 233 11.42 -5.19 -16.56
CA CYS A 233 12.19 -6.41 -16.30
C CYS A 233 11.31 -7.64 -16.01
N PHE A 234 10.06 -7.44 -15.57
CA PHE A 234 9.22 -8.54 -15.09
C PHE A 234 7.75 -8.50 -15.54
N MET A 235 7.33 -7.48 -16.28
CA MET A 235 5.98 -7.37 -16.85
C MET A 235 5.96 -7.54 -18.35
N ARG A 236 4.84 -8.06 -18.87
CA ARG A 236 4.63 -8.32 -20.30
C ARG A 236 3.56 -7.39 -20.85
N ASP A 237 3.95 -6.40 -21.63
CA ASP A 237 3.07 -5.41 -22.27
C ASP A 237 1.89 -4.99 -21.36
N PRO A 238 2.16 -4.38 -20.19
CA PRO A 238 1.13 -4.13 -19.20
C PRO A 238 0.13 -3.06 -19.67
N VAL A 239 -1.15 -3.28 -19.35
CA VAL A 239 -2.18 -2.25 -19.47
C VAL A 239 -1.87 -1.17 -18.42
N LYS A 240 -1.71 0.08 -18.87
CA LYS A 240 -1.38 1.20 -17.99
C LYS A 240 -2.64 2.04 -17.75
N ILE A 241 -3.09 2.05 -16.52
CA ILE A 241 -4.19 2.89 -16.08
C ILE A 241 -3.59 4.00 -15.21
N LEU A 242 -3.35 5.12 -15.85
CA LEU A 242 -2.78 6.30 -15.22
C LEU A 242 -3.92 7.33 -15.07
N VAL A 243 -4.31 7.59 -13.84
CA VAL A 243 -5.22 8.70 -13.56
C VAL A 243 -4.44 9.98 -13.78
N LYS A 244 -4.94 10.89 -14.64
CA LYS A 244 -4.24 12.15 -14.95
C LYS A 244 -4.02 12.95 -13.67
N ASN A 245 -2.91 13.71 -13.63
CA ASN A 245 -2.58 14.57 -12.47
C ASN A 245 -3.71 15.54 -12.07
N GLU A 246 -4.54 15.95 -13.03
CA GLU A 246 -5.72 16.79 -12.79
C GLU A 246 -6.83 16.05 -12.03
N GLU A 247 -6.91 14.72 -12.14
CA GLU A 247 -7.82 13.85 -11.39
C GLU A 247 -7.16 13.28 -10.11
N LEU A 248 -5.83 13.39 -9.98
CA LEU A 248 -5.06 13.06 -8.78
C LEU A 248 -5.12 14.19 -7.73
N THR A 249 -5.99 15.17 -7.94
CA THR A 249 -6.06 16.35 -7.09
C THR A 249 -6.33 15.95 -5.65
N LEU A 250 -5.44 16.40 -4.79
CA LEU A 250 -5.69 16.49 -3.35
C LEU A 250 -6.73 17.59 -3.05
N GLU A 251 -7.66 17.82 -3.99
CA GLU A 251 -8.67 18.91 -3.94
C GLU A 251 -9.55 18.85 -2.70
N GLY A 252 -9.71 17.66 -2.14
CA GLY A 252 -10.39 17.46 -0.87
C GLY A 252 -9.54 17.85 0.35
N ILE A 253 -8.24 18.16 0.18
CA ILE A 253 -7.32 18.42 1.30
C ILE A 253 -6.82 19.86 1.25
N ARG A 254 -7.22 20.65 2.24
CA ARG A 254 -6.68 21.98 2.43
C ARG A 254 -5.29 21.87 3.05
N GLN A 255 -4.30 22.48 2.41
CA GLN A 255 -2.91 22.41 2.82
C GLN A 255 -2.46 23.77 3.35
N TYR A 256 -1.88 23.76 4.54
CA TYR A 256 -1.34 24.95 5.21
C TYR A 256 0.09 24.69 5.63
N TYR A 257 0.86 25.73 5.80
CA TYR A 257 2.15 25.67 6.46
C TYR A 257 2.28 26.77 7.52
N ILE A 258 3.06 26.47 8.55
CA ILE A 258 3.42 27.43 9.61
C ILE A 258 4.93 27.54 9.59
N ASN A 259 5.43 28.73 9.28
CA ASN A 259 6.85 29.01 9.29
C ASN A 259 7.29 29.34 10.71
N LEU A 260 8.24 28.56 11.23
CA LEU A 260 8.77 28.67 12.59
C LEU A 260 10.26 29.04 12.51
N ASP A 261 10.67 30.06 13.27
CA ASP A 261 12.06 30.48 13.30
C ASP A 261 13.00 29.38 13.82
N LYS A 262 12.51 28.58 14.79
CA LYS A 262 13.28 27.51 15.44
C LYS A 262 12.43 26.27 15.65
N SER A 263 13.08 25.10 15.62
CA SER A 263 12.42 23.82 15.91
C SER A 263 11.84 23.73 17.32
N GLU A 264 12.39 24.51 18.27
CA GLU A 264 11.92 24.57 19.65
C GLU A 264 10.47 25.05 19.78
N TYR A 265 10.01 25.89 18.84
CA TYR A 265 8.65 26.43 18.84
C TYR A 265 7.59 25.46 18.29
N LYS A 266 8.02 24.33 17.70
CA LYS A 266 7.07 23.35 17.11
C LYS A 266 6.09 22.81 18.14
N PHE A 267 6.56 22.51 19.36
CA PHE A 267 5.75 21.96 20.44
C PHE A 267 4.67 22.94 20.92
N ASP A 268 5.07 24.17 21.22
CA ASP A 268 4.16 25.22 21.70
C ASP A 268 3.12 25.54 20.61
N THR A 269 3.54 25.66 19.35
CA THR A 269 2.64 25.85 18.21
C THR A 269 1.64 24.70 18.07
N LEU A 270 2.06 23.46 18.29
CA LEU A 270 1.18 22.32 18.27
C LEU A 270 0.12 22.41 19.38
N CYS A 271 0.52 22.79 20.59
CA CYS A 271 -0.41 23.01 21.71
C CYS A 271 -1.42 24.13 21.39
N ASP A 272 -0.98 25.22 20.77
CA ASP A 272 -1.83 26.34 20.38
C ASP A 272 -2.88 25.93 19.33
N ILE A 273 -2.50 25.10 18.33
CA ILE A 273 -3.43 24.53 17.35
C ILE A 273 -4.50 23.69 18.05
N TYR A 274 -4.11 22.84 19.01
CA TYR A 274 -5.06 22.03 19.79
C TYR A 274 -5.99 22.86 20.67
N ALA A 275 -5.50 23.97 21.22
CA ALA A 275 -6.32 24.89 22.01
C ALA A 275 -7.32 25.69 21.15
N ALA A 276 -6.92 26.02 19.91
CA ALA A 276 -7.70 26.86 18.99
C ALA A 276 -8.73 26.08 18.15
N CYS A 277 -8.52 24.77 17.93
CA CYS A 277 -9.32 23.98 17.00
C CYS A 277 -10.06 22.83 17.69
N THR A 278 -11.32 22.62 17.32
CA THR A 278 -12.03 21.38 17.66
C THR A 278 -11.54 20.27 16.71
N ILE A 279 -10.66 19.40 17.23
CA ILE A 279 -10.02 18.36 16.43
C ILE A 279 -10.72 17.03 16.66
N SER A 280 -11.14 16.36 15.58
CA SER A 280 -11.74 15.02 15.67
C SER A 280 -10.66 13.95 15.76
N GLN A 281 -10.14 13.47 14.65
CA GLN A 281 -9.01 12.53 14.62
C GLN A 281 -7.83 13.13 13.85
N THR A 282 -6.64 13.01 14.43
CA THR A 282 -5.41 13.59 13.88
C THR A 282 -4.29 12.56 13.84
N ILE A 283 -3.51 12.59 12.76
CA ILE A 283 -2.21 11.93 12.70
C ILE A 283 -1.12 12.99 12.66
N ILE A 284 -0.12 12.86 13.55
CA ILE A 284 1.07 13.71 13.60
C ILE A 284 2.27 12.89 13.11
N TYR A 285 2.96 13.38 12.10
CA TYR A 285 4.12 12.70 11.53
C TYR A 285 5.44 13.31 11.98
N CYS A 286 6.32 12.46 12.49
CA CYS A 286 7.73 12.76 12.78
C CYS A 286 8.63 11.88 11.90
N ASN A 287 9.82 12.39 11.53
CA ASN A 287 10.75 11.63 10.68
C ASN A 287 11.55 10.56 11.43
N ALA A 288 11.67 10.69 12.75
CA ALA A 288 12.46 9.76 13.57
C ALA A 288 11.63 9.16 14.72
N ARG A 289 11.88 7.89 15.05
CA ARG A 289 11.22 7.18 16.16
C ARG A 289 11.44 7.90 17.50
N ARG A 290 12.68 8.37 17.76
CA ARG A 290 13.01 9.15 18.97
C ARG A 290 12.18 10.43 19.08
N SER A 291 11.91 11.09 17.95
CA SER A 291 11.06 12.29 17.93
C SER A 291 9.61 11.94 18.25
N VAL A 292 9.11 10.78 17.79
CA VAL A 292 7.78 10.27 18.14
C VAL A 292 7.68 10.06 19.65
N ASP A 293 8.62 9.34 20.25
CA ASP A 293 8.62 9.06 21.69
C ASP A 293 8.74 10.32 22.54
N GLN A 294 9.58 11.26 22.11
CA GLN A 294 9.78 12.52 22.81
C GLN A 294 8.51 13.37 22.76
N LEU A 295 7.94 13.55 21.58
CA LEU A 295 6.71 14.34 21.39
C LEU A 295 5.53 13.74 22.16
N THR A 296 5.42 12.41 22.16
CA THR A 296 4.37 11.70 22.91
C THR A 296 4.48 11.99 24.40
N ARG A 297 5.68 11.89 24.98
CA ARG A 297 5.91 12.21 26.40
C ARG A 297 5.56 13.66 26.73
N GLN A 298 6.03 14.61 25.94
CA GLN A 298 5.74 16.03 26.15
C GLN A 298 4.23 16.33 26.09
N LEU A 299 3.49 15.71 25.17
CA LEU A 299 2.05 15.91 25.07
C LEU A 299 1.28 15.25 26.24
N ILE A 300 1.71 14.07 26.71
CA ILE A 300 1.13 13.44 27.89
C ILE A 300 1.40 14.30 29.14
N GLU A 301 2.61 14.82 29.32
CA GLU A 301 2.97 15.73 30.43
C GLU A 301 2.12 17.03 30.37
N ALA A 302 1.77 17.47 29.19
CA ALA A 302 0.85 18.61 28.96
C ALA A 302 -0.64 18.22 29.04
N ASN A 303 -0.97 17.04 29.55
CA ASN A 303 -2.33 16.49 29.71
C ASN A 303 -3.12 16.25 28.41
N PHE A 304 -2.43 16.02 27.29
CA PHE A 304 -3.11 15.57 26.05
C PHE A 304 -3.24 14.04 26.04
N SER A 305 -4.40 13.56 25.57
CA SER A 305 -4.63 12.12 25.33
C SER A 305 -4.12 11.76 23.95
N VAL A 306 -2.93 11.17 23.89
CA VAL A 306 -2.23 10.80 22.65
C VAL A 306 -1.67 9.39 22.74
N GLU A 307 -1.59 8.71 21.60
CA GLU A 307 -0.89 7.44 21.44
C GLU A 307 0.19 7.58 20.37
N CYS A 308 1.17 6.70 20.38
CA CYS A 308 2.20 6.68 19.36
C CYS A 308 2.36 5.29 18.74
N ILE A 309 2.86 5.27 17.48
CA ILE A 309 3.16 4.02 16.80
C ILE A 309 4.40 4.16 15.91
N HIS A 310 5.34 3.20 16.06
CA HIS A 310 6.56 3.13 15.26
C HIS A 310 7.10 1.69 15.19
N GLY A 311 8.11 1.47 14.35
CA GLY A 311 8.59 0.13 14.00
C GLY A 311 9.23 -0.68 15.15
N ASP A 312 9.68 -0.04 16.23
CA ASP A 312 10.31 -0.73 17.38
C ASP A 312 9.31 -1.30 18.39
N MET A 313 8.03 -0.94 18.26
CA MET A 313 6.97 -1.46 19.13
C MET A 313 6.62 -2.89 18.79
N THR A 314 6.10 -3.64 19.78
CA THR A 314 5.59 -5.00 19.56
C THR A 314 4.39 -4.99 18.61
N GLN A 315 4.13 -6.10 17.94
CA GLN A 315 2.98 -6.17 17.03
C GLN A 315 1.65 -6.09 17.80
N GLU A 316 1.61 -6.64 19.01
CA GLU A 316 0.43 -6.60 19.88
C GLU A 316 0.07 -5.17 20.25
N ASP A 317 1.07 -4.38 20.69
CA ASP A 317 0.87 -2.97 21.03
C ASP A 317 0.38 -2.18 19.81
N ARG A 318 1.02 -2.38 18.66
CA ARG A 318 0.59 -1.72 17.40
C ARG A 318 -0.83 -2.07 17.02
N ASN A 319 -1.23 -3.33 17.12
CA ASN A 319 -2.58 -3.77 16.83
C ASN A 319 -3.60 -3.15 17.78
N LYS A 320 -3.28 -3.08 19.07
CA LYS A 320 -4.10 -2.45 20.10
C LYS A 320 -4.33 -0.97 19.80
N ILE A 321 -3.25 -0.21 19.61
CA ILE A 321 -3.29 1.22 19.31
C ILE A 321 -4.06 1.50 18.02
N MET A 322 -3.83 0.71 16.96
CA MET A 322 -4.57 0.86 15.71
C MET A 322 -6.06 0.58 15.86
N LYS A 323 -6.44 -0.36 16.72
CA LYS A 323 -7.84 -0.62 17.04
C LYS A 323 -8.46 0.58 17.78
N GLU A 324 -7.80 1.05 18.84
CA GLU A 324 -8.26 2.21 19.63
C GLU A 324 -8.40 3.47 18.76
N PHE A 325 -7.49 3.67 17.81
CA PHE A 325 -7.56 4.77 16.87
C PHE A 325 -8.72 4.62 15.87
N ARG A 326 -8.97 3.42 15.33
CA ARG A 326 -10.15 3.16 14.47
C ARG A 326 -11.47 3.31 15.18
N ASP A 327 -11.54 2.85 16.41
CA ASP A 327 -12.74 2.91 17.25
C ASP A 327 -13.01 4.36 17.77
N GLY A 328 -12.05 5.30 17.55
CA GLY A 328 -12.16 6.69 17.99
C GLY A 328 -11.89 6.92 19.48
N THR A 329 -11.46 5.88 20.21
CA THR A 329 -11.06 5.97 21.63
C THR A 329 -9.77 6.79 21.75
N CYS A 330 -8.81 6.55 20.88
CA CYS A 330 -7.66 7.43 20.67
C CYS A 330 -7.97 8.41 19.54
N ARG A 331 -7.78 9.70 19.77
CA ARG A 331 -8.03 10.75 18.76
C ARG A 331 -6.78 11.32 18.12
N VAL A 332 -5.63 11.19 18.76
CA VAL A 332 -4.36 11.73 18.30
C VAL A 332 -3.33 10.64 18.27
N LEU A 333 -2.85 10.36 17.07
CA LEU A 333 -1.84 9.33 16.84
C LEU A 333 -0.55 9.96 16.31
N ILE A 334 0.56 9.74 16.97
CA ILE A 334 1.88 10.20 16.57
C ILE A 334 2.63 9.04 15.90
N SER A 335 3.15 9.26 14.70
CA SER A 335 3.79 8.17 13.96
C SER A 335 4.98 8.62 13.12
N THR A 336 5.79 7.66 12.75
CA THR A 336 6.71 7.79 11.61
C THR A 336 5.98 7.45 10.30
N ASP A 337 6.70 7.42 9.17
CA ASP A 337 6.15 6.99 7.87
C ASP A 337 5.62 5.55 7.85
N LEU A 338 5.74 4.80 8.96
CA LEU A 338 5.11 3.47 9.10
C LEU A 338 3.61 3.50 8.79
N LEU A 339 2.91 4.58 9.17
CA LEU A 339 1.48 4.75 8.93
C LEU A 339 1.17 5.68 7.73
N SER A 340 2.18 6.15 7.00
CA SER A 340 1.95 7.07 5.88
C SER A 340 1.30 6.39 4.68
N ARG A 341 1.44 5.07 4.56
CA ARG A 341 0.97 4.29 3.42
C ARG A 341 -0.01 3.20 3.82
N GLY A 342 -0.98 2.92 2.97
CA GLY A 342 -1.83 1.73 3.01
C GLY A 342 -2.85 1.62 4.15
N ILE A 343 -2.78 2.44 5.20
CA ILE A 343 -3.70 2.32 6.33
C ILE A 343 -4.98 3.08 6.05
N ASP A 344 -6.09 2.38 6.17
CA ASP A 344 -7.42 2.97 6.11
C ASP A 344 -7.93 3.30 7.50
N VAL A 345 -8.03 4.61 7.77
CA VAL A 345 -8.71 5.15 8.94
C VAL A 345 -9.72 6.17 8.44
N GLN A 346 -10.98 5.83 8.56
CA GLN A 346 -12.09 6.56 7.91
C GLN A 346 -12.32 7.98 8.46
N GLN A 347 -11.76 8.32 9.62
CA GLN A 347 -12.15 9.53 10.36
C GLN A 347 -11.03 10.58 10.50
N VAL A 348 -9.89 10.40 9.87
CA VAL A 348 -8.79 11.38 9.96
C VAL A 348 -9.20 12.67 9.25
N SER A 349 -9.35 13.73 10.02
CA SER A 349 -9.70 15.07 9.52
C SER A 349 -8.49 15.98 9.37
N LEU A 350 -7.45 15.74 10.17
CA LEU A 350 -6.25 16.55 10.24
C LEU A 350 -5.00 15.69 10.18
N VAL A 351 -4.07 16.06 9.31
CA VAL A 351 -2.70 15.55 9.30
C VAL A 351 -1.75 16.71 9.64
N ILE A 352 -0.84 16.48 10.57
CA ILE A 352 0.20 17.45 10.92
C ILE A 352 1.56 16.82 10.58
N ASN A 353 2.29 17.43 9.67
CA ASN A 353 3.69 17.15 9.45
C ASN A 353 4.51 17.97 10.46
N PHE A 354 4.72 17.40 11.65
CA PHE A 354 5.59 17.98 12.68
C PHE A 354 7.04 18.09 12.17
N ASP A 355 7.46 17.09 11.40
CA ASP A 355 8.64 17.15 10.55
C ASP A 355 8.23 16.96 9.09
N LEU A 356 8.69 17.87 8.21
CA LEU A 356 8.44 17.77 6.78
C LEU A 356 9.08 16.48 6.23
N PRO A 357 8.36 15.66 5.43
CA PRO A 357 8.90 14.42 4.87
C PRO A 357 10.06 14.69 3.91
N ASN A 358 10.86 13.65 3.64
CA ASN A 358 12.10 13.80 2.87
C ASN A 358 11.90 13.85 1.36
N ASN A 359 10.72 13.47 0.85
CA ASN A 359 10.38 13.46 -0.57
C ASN A 359 8.88 13.70 -0.78
N ILE A 360 8.53 14.05 -2.01
CA ILE A 360 7.16 14.38 -2.41
C ILE A 360 6.21 13.16 -2.29
N GLU A 361 6.70 11.96 -2.56
CA GLU A 361 5.89 10.74 -2.46
C GLU A 361 5.42 10.53 -1.02
N SER A 362 6.34 10.62 -0.05
CA SER A 362 5.99 10.52 1.37
C SER A 362 5.03 11.65 1.79
N TYR A 363 5.19 12.86 1.25
CA TYR A 363 4.27 13.96 1.50
C TYR A 363 2.85 13.61 1.06
N ILE A 364 2.68 13.21 -0.18
CA ILE A 364 1.38 12.81 -0.76
C ILE A 364 0.75 11.69 0.06
N HIS A 365 1.53 10.69 0.46
CA HIS A 365 1.05 9.56 1.26
C HIS A 365 0.62 9.97 2.66
N ARG A 366 1.35 10.87 3.34
CA ARG A 366 0.99 11.39 4.66
C ARG A 366 -0.32 12.17 4.61
N ILE A 367 -0.40 13.18 3.77
CA ILE A 367 -1.60 14.05 3.70
C ILE A 367 -2.81 13.29 3.15
N GLY A 368 -2.60 12.30 2.28
CA GLY A 368 -3.63 11.40 1.77
C GLY A 368 -4.26 10.47 2.84
N ARG A 369 -3.89 10.61 4.13
CA ARG A 369 -4.63 9.99 5.25
C ARG A 369 -5.87 10.80 5.61
N SER A 370 -5.88 12.11 5.36
CA SER A 370 -7.07 12.97 5.52
C SER A 370 -7.89 13.06 4.24
N GLY A 371 -9.13 13.52 4.32
CA GLY A 371 -9.96 13.80 3.14
C GLY A 371 -10.47 12.59 2.37
N ARG A 372 -10.59 11.41 2.99
CA ARG A 372 -11.06 10.18 2.35
C ARG A 372 -12.58 10.11 2.26
N PHE A 373 -13.08 9.28 1.33
CA PHE A 373 -14.51 9.03 1.14
C PHE A 373 -15.34 10.30 0.87
N GLY A 374 -14.79 11.25 0.08
CA GLY A 374 -15.49 12.48 -0.28
C GLY A 374 -15.55 13.52 0.85
N ARG A 375 -14.88 13.30 1.99
CA ARG A 375 -14.76 14.28 3.08
C ARG A 375 -13.62 15.26 2.82
N LYS A 376 -13.76 16.48 3.36
CA LYS A 376 -12.67 17.47 3.32
C LYS A 376 -11.65 17.15 4.40
N GLY A 377 -10.38 17.12 4.02
CA GLY A 377 -9.23 16.96 4.93
C GLY A 377 -8.47 18.26 5.12
N THR A 378 -7.61 18.29 6.13
CA THR A 378 -6.68 19.40 6.36
C THR A 378 -5.28 18.83 6.61
N ALA A 379 -4.27 19.45 6.02
CA ALA A 379 -2.87 19.16 6.28
C ALA A 379 -2.16 20.43 6.75
N ILE A 380 -1.41 20.34 7.83
CA ILE A 380 -0.60 21.44 8.37
C ILE A 380 0.86 21.00 8.41
N ASN A 381 1.74 21.81 7.84
CA ASN A 381 3.16 21.54 7.74
C ASN A 381 3.94 22.52 8.62
N PHE A 382 4.75 22.03 9.54
CA PHE A 382 5.67 22.86 10.30
C PHE A 382 6.97 22.98 9.52
N LEU A 383 7.34 24.22 9.22
CA LEU A 383 8.54 24.55 8.47
C LEU A 383 9.51 25.33 9.36
N THR A 384 10.77 24.97 9.27
CA THR A 384 11.89 25.76 9.80
C THR A 384 12.70 26.33 8.64
N SER A 385 13.66 27.21 8.93
CA SER A 385 14.55 27.76 7.91
C SER A 385 15.29 26.69 7.09
N TYR A 386 15.47 25.48 7.66
CA TYR A 386 16.11 24.33 6.99
C TYR A 386 15.17 23.61 6.02
N ASP A 387 13.86 23.77 6.18
CA ASP A 387 12.85 23.04 5.42
C ASP A 387 12.40 23.80 4.15
N LEU A 388 12.76 25.10 4.01
CA LEU A 388 12.28 25.95 2.93
C LEU A 388 12.63 25.41 1.53
N LYS A 389 13.87 24.96 1.32
CA LYS A 389 14.28 24.38 0.03
C LYS A 389 13.51 23.09 -0.30
N LYS A 390 13.28 22.27 0.72
CA LYS A 390 12.52 21.04 0.58
C LYS A 390 11.03 21.32 0.29
N MET A 391 10.49 22.38 0.85
CA MET A 391 9.11 22.82 0.59
C MET A 391 8.91 23.30 -0.84
N GLU A 392 9.94 23.87 -1.46
CA GLU A 392 9.90 24.29 -2.88
C GLU A 392 9.88 23.09 -3.84
N GLU A 393 10.42 21.93 -3.41
CA GLU A 393 10.43 20.69 -4.18
C GLU A 393 9.13 19.88 -4.03
N ILE A 394 8.40 20.11 -2.95
CA ILE A 394 7.11 19.47 -2.62
C ILE A 394 5.95 20.25 -3.22
#